data_5345f7d48bc0d0811c210ffa1cab046a
#
_entry.id   5345f7d48bc0d0811c210ffa1cab046a
#
_cell.length_a   1.000
_cell.length_b   1.000
_cell.length_c   1.000
_cell.angle_alpha   90.00
_cell.angle_beta   90.00
_cell.angle_gamma   90.00
#
_symmetry.space_group_name_H-M   'P 1'
#
loop_
_entity.id
_entity.type
_entity.pdbx_description
1 polymer ?
#
loop_
_entity_poly.entity_id
_entity_poly.type
_entity_poly.pdbx_seq_one_letter_code
_entity_poly.pdbx_strand_id
1 'polypeptide(L)'
;METEYLLAFTTGVFGGFGHCIGMCGPLVASYALAQASAPQPFLIRMAPHLLFNSGRITTYAFIGGAMGLSGSFVNVTGRLAGIQNIVAVLAGVAMIFMGLSIAGIGPKTAWIEKHNLPILRAAQAVLTWPSTLRYYPLGLILGLLPCGLSYTVFIASAGTGGLFPGMLTSLLFGLGTLPALLIFGALMASISASLRGRIYRAGGVVVMIMGIYFLFRGIKIYANM
;
A
#
# COMPACT_ATOMS: atom_id res chain seq x y z
N MET A 1 1.61 -15.34 20.21
CA MET A 1 2.65 -14.66 19.40
C MET A 1 2.86 -15.35 18.04
N GLU A 2 3.08 -16.67 17.96
CA GLU A 2 3.28 -17.36 16.66
C GLU A 2 2.05 -17.24 15.74
N THR A 3 0.85 -17.40 16.29
CA THR A 3 -0.40 -17.26 15.53
C THR A 3 -0.61 -15.85 14.98
N GLU A 4 -0.20 -14.83 15.68
CA GLU A 4 -0.32 -13.42 15.25
C GLU A 4 0.62 -13.12 14.08
N TYR A 5 1.84 -13.65 14.11
CA TYR A 5 2.80 -13.52 13.01
C TYR A 5 2.31 -14.24 11.74
N LEU A 6 1.75 -15.44 11.91
CA LEU A 6 1.16 -16.19 10.81
C LEU A 6 -0.05 -15.45 10.21
N LEU A 7 -0.90 -14.89 11.07
CA LEU A 7 -2.03 -14.08 10.65
C LEU A 7 -1.58 -12.80 9.91
N ALA A 8 -0.54 -12.14 10.38
CA ALA A 8 0.01 -10.97 9.70
C ALA A 8 0.55 -11.34 8.31
N PHE A 9 1.31 -12.42 8.20
CA PHE A 9 1.84 -12.91 6.92
C PHE A 9 0.72 -13.31 5.95
N THR A 10 -0.23 -14.12 6.39
CA THR A 10 -1.36 -14.57 5.56
C THR A 10 -2.24 -13.39 5.12
N THR A 11 -2.50 -12.44 6.02
CA THR A 11 -3.20 -11.19 5.69
C THR A 11 -2.41 -10.40 4.63
N GLY A 12 -1.08 -10.39 4.70
CA GLY A 12 -0.22 -9.81 3.69
C GLY A 12 -0.37 -10.49 2.33
N VAL A 13 -0.37 -11.83 2.30
CA VAL A 13 -0.53 -12.59 1.05
C VAL A 13 -1.90 -12.30 0.42
N PHE A 14 -3.00 -12.54 1.14
CA PHE A 14 -4.33 -12.33 0.58
C PHE A 14 -4.63 -10.86 0.27
N GLY A 15 -4.22 -9.97 1.15
CA GLY A 15 -4.34 -8.52 0.94
C GLY A 15 -3.47 -8.02 -0.22
N GLY A 16 -2.31 -8.66 -0.44
CA GLY A 16 -1.43 -8.39 -1.56
C GLY A 16 -2.12 -8.62 -2.90
N PHE A 17 -2.75 -9.77 -3.08
CA PHE A 17 -3.46 -10.12 -4.32
C PHE A 17 -4.72 -9.26 -4.56
N GLY A 18 -5.46 -8.93 -3.51
CA GLY A 18 -6.66 -8.09 -3.66
C GLY A 18 -6.33 -6.59 -3.67
N HIS A 19 -5.86 -6.09 -2.54
CA HIS A 19 -5.73 -4.66 -2.28
C HIS A 19 -4.46 -4.04 -2.89
N CYS A 20 -3.29 -4.68 -2.68
CA CYS A 20 -2.03 -4.08 -3.13
C CYS A 20 -1.93 -4.06 -4.66
N ILE A 21 -2.43 -5.08 -5.37
CA ILE A 21 -2.50 -5.07 -6.84
C ILE A 21 -3.42 -3.93 -7.31
N GLY A 22 -4.59 -3.74 -6.69
CA GLY A 22 -5.51 -2.67 -7.06
C GLY A 22 -4.93 -1.28 -6.85
N MET A 23 -4.26 -1.05 -5.73
CA MET A 23 -3.78 0.27 -5.33
C MET A 23 -2.38 0.59 -5.85
N CYS A 24 -1.41 -0.31 -5.66
CA CYS A 24 -0.02 -0.10 -6.10
C CYS A 24 0.25 -0.61 -7.52
N GLY A 25 -0.62 -1.49 -8.04
CA GLY A 25 -0.48 -2.08 -9.37
C GLY A 25 -0.32 -1.07 -10.50
N PRO A 26 -1.11 0.01 -10.58
CA PRO A 26 -0.94 1.06 -11.59
C PRO A 26 0.48 1.63 -11.64
N LEU A 27 1.07 1.90 -10.47
CA LEU A 27 2.44 2.40 -10.39
C LEU A 27 3.47 1.32 -10.78
N VAL A 28 3.30 0.10 -10.24
CA VAL A 28 4.17 -1.03 -10.58
C VAL A 28 4.18 -1.28 -12.07
N ALA A 29 3.03 -1.24 -12.70
CA ALA A 29 2.96 -1.44 -14.14
C ALA A 29 3.53 -0.27 -14.93
N SER A 30 3.40 0.98 -14.47
CA SER A 30 3.96 2.13 -15.19
C SER A 30 5.48 2.02 -15.36
N TYR A 31 6.20 1.66 -14.29
CA TYR A 31 7.64 1.48 -14.40
C TYR A 31 8.05 0.13 -15.03
N ALA A 32 7.27 -0.93 -14.86
CA ALA A 32 7.51 -2.19 -15.55
C ALA A 32 7.47 -2.03 -17.07
N LEU A 33 6.56 -1.17 -17.55
CA LEU A 33 6.46 -0.84 -18.97
C LEU A 33 7.60 0.03 -19.48
N ALA A 34 8.03 1.01 -18.71
CA ALA A 34 9.17 1.83 -19.07
C ALA A 34 10.45 0.98 -19.28
N GLN A 35 10.52 -0.19 -18.63
CA GLN A 35 11.64 -1.12 -18.76
C GLN A 35 11.44 -2.17 -19.87
N ALA A 36 10.22 -2.42 -20.31
CA ALA A 36 9.94 -3.43 -21.35
C ALA A 36 10.49 -3.05 -22.72
N SER A 37 10.90 -1.79 -22.92
CA SER A 37 11.39 -1.27 -24.21
C SER A 37 12.79 -1.75 -24.59
N ALA A 38 13.54 -2.36 -23.67
CA ALA A 38 14.87 -2.90 -23.95
C ALA A 38 14.95 -4.38 -23.55
N PRO A 39 15.55 -5.26 -24.36
CA PRO A 39 15.81 -6.65 -23.99
C PRO A 39 16.84 -6.68 -22.88
N GLN A 40 16.41 -6.95 -21.65
CA GLN A 40 17.27 -7.04 -20.47
C GLN A 40 17.15 -8.41 -19.81
N PRO A 41 18.24 -8.92 -19.19
CA PRO A 41 18.20 -10.13 -18.39
C PRO A 41 17.12 -10.08 -17.32
N PHE A 42 16.50 -11.21 -17.00
CA PHE A 42 15.41 -11.32 -16.04
C PHE A 42 15.74 -10.69 -14.67
N LEU A 43 16.96 -10.88 -14.17
CA LEU A 43 17.42 -10.31 -12.89
C LEU A 43 17.42 -8.78 -12.88
N ILE A 44 17.83 -8.16 -13.98
CA ILE A 44 17.86 -6.70 -14.12
C ILE A 44 16.43 -6.16 -14.16
N ARG A 45 15.51 -6.87 -14.82
CA ARG A 45 14.08 -6.51 -14.84
C ARG A 45 13.41 -6.65 -13.49
N MET A 46 13.87 -7.56 -12.63
CA MET A 46 13.30 -7.75 -11.28
C MET A 46 13.84 -6.76 -10.25
N ALA A 47 15.02 -6.19 -10.46
CA ALA A 47 15.67 -5.28 -9.52
C ALA A 47 14.76 -4.09 -9.07
N PRO A 48 14.07 -3.37 -9.96
CA PRO A 48 13.14 -2.31 -9.57
C PRO A 48 11.99 -2.79 -8.69
N HIS A 49 11.44 -3.96 -8.99
CA HIS A 49 10.34 -4.54 -8.21
C HIS A 49 10.80 -4.93 -6.80
N LEU A 50 12.00 -5.49 -6.69
CA LEU A 50 12.61 -5.84 -5.40
C LEU A 50 12.94 -4.58 -4.59
N LEU A 51 13.55 -3.58 -5.21
CA LEU A 51 13.88 -2.30 -4.55
C LEU A 51 12.63 -1.56 -4.08
N PHE A 52 11.59 -1.51 -4.90
CA PHE A 52 10.32 -0.91 -4.53
C PHE A 52 9.66 -1.59 -3.33
N ASN A 53 9.59 -2.92 -3.36
CA ASN A 53 9.00 -3.68 -2.27
C ASN A 53 9.85 -3.63 -1.00
N SER A 54 11.19 -3.67 -1.11
CA SER A 54 12.06 -3.52 0.07
C SER A 54 11.90 -2.16 0.72
N GLY A 55 11.75 -1.07 -0.05
CA GLY A 55 11.42 0.24 0.49
C GLY A 55 10.11 0.24 1.29
N ARG A 56 9.04 -0.36 0.74
CA ARG A 56 7.75 -0.49 1.43
C ARG A 56 7.87 -1.31 2.72
N ILE A 57 8.54 -2.45 2.66
CA ILE A 57 8.76 -3.34 3.81
C ILE A 57 9.54 -2.60 4.91
N THR A 58 10.56 -1.84 4.55
CA THR A 58 11.32 -1.02 5.51
C THR A 58 10.41 0.00 6.21
N THR A 59 9.55 0.70 5.48
CA THR A 59 8.59 1.64 6.07
C THR A 59 7.60 0.93 6.99
N TYR A 60 7.08 -0.22 6.59
CA TYR A 60 6.17 -1.01 7.43
C TYR A 60 6.84 -1.49 8.72
N ALA A 61 8.06 -1.99 8.64
CA ALA A 61 8.81 -2.42 9.81
C ALA A 61 9.08 -1.26 10.78
N PHE A 62 9.46 -0.09 10.25
CA PHE A 62 9.71 1.11 11.04
C PHE A 62 8.44 1.61 11.74
N ILE A 63 7.32 1.76 11.00
CA ILE A 63 6.04 2.19 11.58
C ILE A 63 5.53 1.15 12.58
N GLY A 64 5.61 -0.14 12.23
CA GLY A 64 5.18 -1.22 13.12
C GLY A 64 5.96 -1.26 14.43
N GLY A 65 7.27 -1.02 14.37
CA GLY A 65 8.10 -0.89 15.56
C GLY A 65 7.72 0.32 16.41
N ALA A 66 7.53 1.49 15.80
CA ALA A 66 7.09 2.70 16.49
C ALA A 66 5.71 2.53 17.13
N MET A 67 4.78 1.90 16.44
CA MET A 67 3.43 1.58 16.96
C MET A 67 3.50 0.58 18.10
N GLY A 68 4.31 -0.49 17.98
CA GLY A 68 4.52 -1.46 19.06
C GLY A 68 5.12 -0.84 20.31
N LEU A 69 6.08 0.07 20.14
CA LEU A 69 6.65 0.82 21.25
C LEU A 69 5.62 1.75 21.90
N SER A 70 4.79 2.44 21.08
CA SER A 70 3.70 3.29 21.58
C SER A 70 2.68 2.50 22.39
N GLY A 71 2.35 1.28 21.96
CA GLY A 71 1.44 0.38 22.66
C GLY A 71 1.94 -0.03 24.06
N SER A 72 3.25 -0.02 24.29
CA SER A 72 3.85 -0.28 25.59
C SER A 72 3.64 0.86 26.59
N PHE A 73 3.55 2.11 26.13
CA PHE A 73 3.46 3.31 26.99
C PHE A 73 2.03 3.73 27.32
N VAL A 74 1.04 3.26 26.57
CA VAL A 74 -0.36 3.69 26.75
C VAL A 74 -1.23 2.45 26.84
N ASN A 75 -2.12 2.41 27.85
CA ASN A 75 -3.25 1.47 27.92
C ASN A 75 -4.26 1.86 26.83
N VAL A 76 -3.88 1.58 25.59
CA VAL A 76 -4.31 2.24 24.34
C VAL A 76 -5.63 1.68 23.82
N THR A 77 -6.11 0.54 24.34
CA THR A 77 -7.26 -0.18 23.80
C THR A 77 -8.53 0.68 23.72
N GLY A 78 -8.77 1.57 24.66
CA GLY A 78 -9.95 2.43 24.65
C GLY A 78 -9.80 3.71 23.80
N ARG A 79 -8.63 4.35 23.78
CA ARG A 79 -8.41 5.59 23.02
C ARG A 79 -8.15 5.37 21.53
N LEU A 80 -7.49 4.27 21.17
CA LEU A 80 -7.23 3.93 19.77
C LEU A 80 -8.50 3.53 19.01
N ALA A 81 -9.51 2.98 19.65
CA ALA A 81 -10.78 2.63 18.99
C ALA A 81 -11.46 3.86 18.34
N GLY A 82 -11.42 5.02 18.98
CA GLY A 82 -11.96 6.25 18.40
C GLY A 82 -11.13 6.79 17.22
N ILE A 83 -9.80 6.77 17.35
CA ILE A 83 -8.89 7.20 16.29
C ILE A 83 -8.96 6.26 15.09
N GLN A 84 -9.10 4.95 15.31
CA GLN A 84 -9.29 3.95 14.26
C GLN A 84 -10.47 4.27 13.35
N ASN A 85 -11.59 4.73 13.90
CA ASN A 85 -12.78 5.03 13.12
C ASN A 85 -12.58 6.26 12.24
N ILE A 86 -11.94 7.31 12.76
CA ILE A 86 -11.61 8.51 11.98
C ILE A 86 -10.63 8.15 10.84
N VAL A 87 -9.61 7.36 11.15
CA VAL A 87 -8.64 6.91 10.15
C VAL A 87 -9.29 6.01 9.11
N ALA A 88 -10.20 5.11 9.50
CA ALA A 88 -10.93 4.26 8.57
C ALA A 88 -11.82 5.08 7.62
N VAL A 89 -12.50 6.12 8.12
CA VAL A 89 -13.30 7.02 7.29
C VAL A 89 -12.41 7.80 6.32
N LEU A 90 -11.31 8.39 6.79
CA LEU A 90 -10.39 9.14 5.95
C LEU A 90 -9.73 8.25 4.88
N ALA A 91 -9.30 7.05 5.27
CA ALA A 91 -8.74 6.07 4.35
C ALA A 91 -9.81 5.61 3.32
N GLY A 92 -11.04 5.37 3.75
CA GLY A 92 -12.15 5.01 2.87
C GLY A 92 -12.44 6.08 1.83
N VAL A 93 -12.50 7.35 2.23
CA VAL A 93 -12.67 8.50 1.33
C VAL A 93 -11.50 8.59 0.34
N ALA A 94 -10.26 8.51 0.82
CA ALA A 94 -9.08 8.55 -0.04
C ALA A 94 -9.06 7.39 -1.06
N MET A 95 -9.46 6.18 -0.64
CA MET A 95 -9.56 5.00 -1.52
C MET A 95 -10.64 5.17 -2.59
N ILE A 96 -11.79 5.77 -2.27
CA ILE A 96 -12.86 6.04 -3.24
C ILE A 96 -12.32 7.01 -4.30
N PHE A 97 -11.70 8.13 -3.91
CA PHE A 97 -11.15 9.09 -4.87
C PHE A 97 -10.06 8.46 -5.76
N MET A 98 -9.18 7.66 -5.16
CA MET A 98 -8.12 6.96 -5.90
C MET A 98 -8.70 5.91 -6.85
N GLY A 99 -9.67 5.12 -6.39
CA GLY A 99 -10.37 4.13 -7.20
C GLY A 99 -11.09 4.75 -8.41
N LEU A 100 -11.78 5.88 -8.22
CA LEU A 100 -12.42 6.63 -9.30
C LEU A 100 -11.39 7.12 -10.34
N SER A 101 -10.27 7.64 -9.88
CA SER A 101 -9.19 8.10 -10.77
C SER A 101 -8.59 6.96 -11.60
N ILE A 102 -8.35 5.80 -10.96
CA ILE A 102 -7.80 4.60 -11.62
C ILE A 102 -8.82 4.01 -12.60
N ALA A 103 -10.12 3.98 -12.23
CA ALA A 103 -11.19 3.51 -13.10
C ALA A 103 -11.44 4.42 -14.32
N GLY A 104 -10.87 5.63 -14.33
CA GLY A 104 -11.04 6.61 -15.40
C GLY A 104 -12.40 7.32 -15.40
N ILE A 105 -13.15 7.24 -14.28
CA ILE A 105 -14.48 7.82 -14.11
C ILE A 105 -14.40 9.17 -13.34
N GLY A 106 -13.26 9.44 -12.69
CA GLY A 106 -13.05 10.61 -11.86
C GLY A 106 -12.64 11.85 -12.65
N PRO A 107 -12.70 13.04 -12.01
CA PRO A 107 -12.17 14.26 -12.60
C PRO A 107 -10.71 14.05 -12.97
N LYS A 108 -10.34 14.45 -14.18
CA LYS A 108 -8.95 14.34 -14.69
C LYS A 108 -7.99 14.83 -13.61
N THR A 109 -6.91 14.10 -13.40
CA THR A 109 -5.84 14.32 -12.40
C THR A 109 -5.32 15.76 -12.29
N ALA A 110 -5.73 16.65 -13.19
CA ALA A 110 -5.43 18.08 -13.17
C ALA A 110 -5.77 18.80 -11.84
N TRP A 111 -6.76 18.31 -11.09
CA TRP A 111 -7.08 18.90 -9.77
C TRP A 111 -6.07 18.50 -8.70
N ILE A 112 -5.59 17.24 -8.75
CA ILE A 112 -4.56 16.71 -7.85
C ILE A 112 -3.20 17.33 -8.17
N GLU A 113 -2.90 17.54 -9.45
CA GLU A 113 -1.69 18.24 -9.90
C GLU A 113 -1.65 19.70 -9.43
N LYS A 114 -2.81 20.37 -9.40
CA LYS A 114 -2.94 21.76 -8.98
C LYS A 114 -2.74 21.96 -7.47
N HIS A 115 -3.00 20.93 -6.64
CA HIS A 115 -2.87 21.01 -5.17
C HIS A 115 -1.54 20.50 -4.62
N ASN A 116 -0.54 20.29 -5.49
CA ASN A 116 0.88 20.15 -5.09
C ASN A 116 1.13 19.44 -3.73
N LEU A 117 0.51 18.28 -3.51
CA LEU A 117 0.75 17.50 -2.30
C LEU A 117 2.25 17.19 -2.17
N PRO A 118 2.90 17.48 -1.04
CA PRO A 118 4.35 17.33 -0.88
C PRO A 118 4.83 15.89 -1.14
N ILE A 119 4.00 14.91 -0.82
CA ILE A 119 4.23 13.49 -1.10
C ILE A 119 4.31 13.18 -2.60
N LEU A 120 3.43 13.78 -3.41
CA LEU A 120 3.44 13.61 -4.88
C LEU A 120 4.66 14.29 -5.51
N ARG A 121 5.05 15.46 -5.02
CA ARG A 121 6.28 16.14 -5.47
C ARG A 121 7.52 15.32 -5.15
N ALA A 122 7.61 14.76 -3.94
CA ALA A 122 8.70 13.89 -3.54
C ALA A 122 8.78 12.64 -4.43
N ALA A 123 7.63 12.00 -4.70
CA ALA A 123 7.58 10.83 -5.59
C ALA A 123 7.98 11.19 -7.04
N GLN A 124 7.53 12.34 -7.57
CA GLN A 124 7.92 12.82 -8.90
C GLN A 124 9.42 13.14 -8.97
N ALA A 125 9.96 13.82 -7.96
CA ALA A 125 11.39 14.14 -7.88
C ALA A 125 12.26 12.87 -7.88
N VAL A 126 11.82 11.83 -7.15
CA VAL A 126 12.51 10.54 -7.13
C VAL A 126 12.44 9.83 -8.47
N LEU A 127 11.32 9.93 -9.19
CA LEU A 127 11.15 9.30 -10.51
C LEU A 127 12.06 9.92 -11.59
N THR A 128 12.54 11.15 -11.42
CA THR A 128 13.47 11.80 -12.36
C THR A 128 14.93 11.33 -12.20
N TRP A 129 15.27 10.60 -11.14
CA TRP A 129 16.63 10.08 -10.97
C TRP A 129 17.00 9.03 -12.02
N PRO A 130 18.17 9.08 -12.61
CA PRO A 130 18.55 8.15 -13.68
C PRO A 130 18.88 6.73 -13.19
N SER A 131 19.07 6.54 -11.87
CA SER A 131 19.47 5.27 -11.26
C SER A 131 18.28 4.35 -10.96
N THR A 132 18.49 3.03 -11.10
CA THR A 132 17.53 2.00 -10.64
C THR A 132 17.26 2.09 -9.13
N LEU A 133 18.21 2.63 -8.36
CA LEU A 133 18.03 2.83 -6.92
C LEU A 133 16.84 3.75 -6.55
N ARG A 134 16.34 4.56 -7.49
CA ARG A 134 15.14 5.41 -7.29
C ARG A 134 13.91 4.65 -6.82
N TYR A 135 13.80 3.37 -7.12
CA TYR A 135 12.64 2.57 -6.73
C TYR A 135 12.60 2.26 -5.23
N TYR A 136 13.73 2.27 -4.53
CA TYR A 136 13.75 2.10 -3.08
C TYR A 136 13.13 3.30 -2.33
N PRO A 137 13.58 4.57 -2.52
CA PRO A 137 12.91 5.71 -1.89
C PRO A 137 11.47 5.90 -2.37
N LEU A 138 11.14 5.52 -3.60
CA LEU A 138 9.77 5.49 -4.07
C LEU A 138 8.92 4.51 -3.23
N GLY A 139 9.46 3.33 -2.94
CA GLY A 139 8.84 2.35 -2.05
C GLY A 139 8.66 2.87 -0.62
N LEU A 140 9.66 3.58 -0.07
CA LEU A 140 9.57 4.22 1.25
C LEU A 140 8.40 5.21 1.31
N ILE A 141 8.31 6.12 0.34
CA ILE A 141 7.26 7.15 0.27
C ILE A 141 5.88 6.50 0.15
N LEU A 142 5.75 5.49 -0.70
CA LEU A 142 4.47 4.81 -0.92
C LEU A 142 4.10 3.85 0.20
N GLY A 143 5.06 3.37 0.98
CA GLY A 143 4.82 2.67 2.23
C GLY A 143 4.15 3.53 3.30
N LEU A 144 4.33 4.86 3.24
CA LEU A 144 3.65 5.83 4.12
C LEU A 144 2.21 6.12 3.70
N LEU A 145 1.78 5.69 2.51
CA LEU A 145 0.42 5.93 2.06
C LEU A 145 -0.59 5.24 2.99
N PRO A 146 -1.56 6.01 3.54
CA PRO A 146 -2.57 5.46 4.42
C PRO A 146 -3.51 4.57 3.61
N CYS A 147 -3.30 3.27 3.67
CA CYS A 147 -4.25 2.30 3.14
C CYS A 147 -4.89 1.49 4.27
N GLY A 148 -6.17 1.13 4.12
CA GLY A 148 -6.91 0.44 5.16
C GLY A 148 -6.25 -0.86 5.63
N LEU A 149 -5.54 -1.54 4.74
CA LEU A 149 -4.86 -2.81 5.05
C LEU A 149 -3.59 -2.60 5.89
N SER A 150 -2.75 -1.61 5.56
CA SER A 150 -1.55 -1.30 6.36
C SER A 150 -1.92 -0.78 7.74
N TYR A 151 -2.99 0.01 7.85
CA TYR A 151 -3.46 0.51 9.15
C TYR A 151 -3.91 -0.60 10.09
N THR A 152 -4.61 -1.62 9.59
CA THR A 152 -5.02 -2.76 10.45
C THR A 152 -3.81 -3.47 11.04
N VAL A 153 -2.74 -3.60 10.28
CA VAL A 153 -1.50 -4.22 10.75
C VAL A 153 -0.72 -3.32 11.71
N PHE A 154 -0.67 -2.02 11.47
CA PHE A 154 -0.04 -1.07 12.39
C PHE A 154 -0.73 -1.03 13.75
N ILE A 155 -2.07 -1.15 13.77
CA ILE A 155 -2.85 -1.27 15.00
C ILE A 155 -2.58 -2.60 15.69
N ALA A 156 -2.53 -3.72 14.94
CA ALA A 156 -2.13 -5.01 15.49
C ALA A 156 -0.72 -4.95 16.08
N SER A 157 0.21 -4.26 15.40
CA SER A 157 1.57 -4.03 15.91
C SER A 157 1.59 -3.23 17.22
N ALA A 158 0.72 -2.23 17.37
CA ALA A 158 0.56 -1.50 18.63
C ALA A 158 0.08 -2.43 19.76
N GLY A 159 -0.81 -3.37 19.44
CA GLY A 159 -1.30 -4.37 20.40
C GLY A 159 -0.21 -5.30 20.93
N THR A 160 0.91 -5.45 20.24
CA THR A 160 2.04 -6.30 20.69
C THR A 160 2.80 -5.73 21.89
N GLY A 161 2.68 -4.44 22.18
CA GLY A 161 3.30 -3.77 23.32
C GLY A 161 4.84 -3.77 23.32
N GLY A 162 5.50 -3.95 22.18
CA GLY A 162 6.95 -3.96 22.08
C GLY A 162 7.48 -3.55 20.72
N LEU A 163 8.65 -2.91 20.71
CA LEU A 163 9.32 -2.47 19.47
C LEU A 163 9.57 -3.64 18.52
N PHE A 164 10.23 -4.68 18.98
CA PHE A 164 10.60 -5.83 18.13
C PHE A 164 9.39 -6.66 17.68
N PRO A 165 8.44 -7.03 18.54
CA PRO A 165 7.24 -7.74 18.11
C PRO A 165 6.41 -6.91 17.10
N GLY A 166 6.24 -5.61 17.33
CA GLY A 166 5.52 -4.72 16.41
C GLY A 166 6.21 -4.59 15.06
N MET A 167 7.54 -4.45 15.06
CA MET A 167 8.35 -4.43 13.85
C MET A 167 8.23 -5.75 13.07
N LEU A 168 8.31 -6.89 13.76
CA LEU A 168 8.24 -8.22 13.14
C LEU A 168 6.87 -8.49 12.54
N THR A 169 5.79 -8.11 13.24
CA THR A 169 4.41 -8.22 12.73
C THR A 169 4.24 -7.48 11.40
N SER A 170 4.66 -6.21 11.34
CA SER A 170 4.56 -5.40 10.13
C SER A 170 5.52 -5.85 9.03
N LEU A 171 6.70 -6.36 9.38
CA LEU A 171 7.66 -6.92 8.44
C LEU A 171 7.11 -8.17 7.76
N LEU A 172 6.55 -9.11 8.53
CA LEU A 172 5.96 -10.34 8.01
C LEU A 172 4.76 -10.04 7.10
N PHE A 173 3.93 -9.07 7.47
CA PHE A 173 2.87 -8.58 6.59
C PHE A 173 3.45 -8.03 5.27
N GLY A 174 4.47 -7.20 5.33
CA GLY A 174 5.15 -6.65 4.14
C GLY A 174 5.73 -7.76 3.24
N LEU A 175 6.38 -8.76 3.84
CA LEU A 175 6.87 -9.94 3.12
C LEU A 175 5.72 -10.73 2.47
N GLY A 176 4.58 -10.83 3.15
CA GLY A 176 3.38 -11.46 2.59
C GLY A 176 2.84 -10.75 1.34
N THR A 177 2.96 -9.42 1.25
CA THR A 177 2.51 -8.67 0.06
C THR A 177 3.47 -8.78 -1.13
N LEU A 178 4.71 -9.21 -0.91
CA LEU A 178 5.79 -9.24 -1.89
C LEU A 178 5.47 -10.15 -3.10
N PRO A 179 5.07 -11.43 -2.94
CA PRO A 179 4.83 -12.31 -4.07
C PRO A 179 3.75 -11.77 -5.02
N ALA A 180 2.67 -11.19 -4.49
CA ALA A 180 1.60 -10.64 -5.30
C ALA A 180 2.08 -9.52 -6.21
N LEU A 181 2.86 -8.57 -5.70
CA LEU A 181 3.37 -7.43 -6.47
C LEU A 181 4.52 -7.82 -7.41
N LEU A 182 5.34 -8.81 -7.05
CA LEU A 182 6.39 -9.32 -7.95
C LEU A 182 5.77 -10.05 -9.14
N ILE A 183 4.82 -10.96 -8.90
CA ILE A 183 4.10 -11.67 -9.96
C ILE A 183 3.37 -10.67 -10.86
N PHE A 184 2.67 -9.72 -10.27
CA PHE A 184 1.96 -8.68 -11.01
C PHE A 184 2.92 -7.86 -11.88
N GLY A 185 4.03 -7.39 -11.34
CA GLY A 185 5.04 -6.61 -12.06
C GLY A 185 5.66 -7.40 -13.22
N ALA A 186 6.00 -8.67 -12.99
CA ALA A 186 6.54 -9.55 -14.03
C ALA A 186 5.55 -9.78 -15.17
N LEU A 187 4.28 -10.02 -14.83
CA LEU A 187 3.23 -10.26 -15.83
C LEU A 187 2.88 -9.01 -16.63
N MET A 188 2.91 -7.82 -16.02
CA MET A 188 2.53 -6.57 -16.69
C MET A 188 3.41 -6.24 -17.91
N ALA A 189 4.66 -6.65 -17.91
CA ALA A 189 5.56 -6.47 -19.03
C ALA A 189 5.18 -7.33 -20.26
N SER A 190 4.45 -8.45 -20.04
CA SER A 190 4.10 -9.42 -21.09
C SER A 190 2.65 -9.29 -21.57
N ILE A 191 1.83 -8.49 -20.92
CA ILE A 191 0.40 -8.35 -21.20
C ILE A 191 0.15 -7.22 -22.21
N SER A 192 -0.80 -7.45 -23.15
CA SER A 192 -1.22 -6.46 -24.15
C SER A 192 -1.81 -5.19 -23.49
N ALA A 193 -1.65 -4.04 -24.15
CA ALA A 193 -2.13 -2.75 -23.67
C ALA A 193 -3.65 -2.75 -23.37
N SER A 194 -4.44 -3.46 -24.19
CA SER A 194 -5.89 -3.56 -24.00
C SER A 194 -6.27 -4.33 -22.73
N LEU A 195 -5.64 -5.49 -22.50
CA LEU A 195 -5.90 -6.30 -21.30
C LEU A 195 -5.44 -5.58 -20.04
N ARG A 196 -4.32 -4.91 -20.10
CA ARG A 196 -3.79 -4.06 -19.03
C ARG A 196 -4.75 -2.95 -18.63
N GLY A 197 -5.34 -2.24 -19.61
CA GLY A 197 -6.36 -1.23 -19.35
C GLY A 197 -7.59 -1.79 -18.63
N ARG A 198 -8.00 -3.03 -18.95
CA ARG A 198 -9.10 -3.72 -18.25
C ARG A 198 -8.73 -4.08 -16.81
N ILE A 199 -7.52 -4.59 -16.58
CA ILE A 199 -7.01 -4.92 -15.24
C ILE A 199 -6.95 -3.66 -14.36
N TYR A 200 -6.50 -2.53 -14.91
CA TYR A 200 -6.50 -1.25 -14.20
C TYR A 200 -7.89 -0.80 -13.78
N ARG A 201 -8.84 -0.83 -14.71
CA ARG A 201 -10.23 -0.44 -14.40
C ARG A 201 -10.84 -1.35 -13.35
N ALA A 202 -10.64 -2.67 -13.47
CA ALA A 202 -11.09 -3.64 -12.48
C ALA A 202 -10.45 -3.38 -11.10
N GLY A 203 -9.13 -3.13 -11.05
CA GLY A 203 -8.43 -2.76 -9.82
C GLY A 203 -9.00 -1.47 -9.20
N GLY A 204 -9.24 -0.44 -9.99
CA GLY A 204 -9.87 0.81 -9.54
C GLY A 204 -11.26 0.58 -8.93
N VAL A 205 -12.08 -0.27 -9.55
CA VAL A 205 -13.41 -0.64 -9.03
C VAL A 205 -13.29 -1.39 -7.70
N VAL A 206 -12.37 -2.34 -7.59
CA VAL A 206 -12.13 -3.08 -6.33
C VAL A 206 -11.71 -2.14 -5.21
N VAL A 207 -10.77 -1.22 -5.48
CA VAL A 207 -10.33 -0.22 -4.50
C VAL A 207 -11.48 0.69 -4.07
N MET A 208 -12.33 1.09 -5.01
CA MET A 208 -13.52 1.90 -4.72
C MET A 208 -14.52 1.16 -3.83
N ILE A 209 -14.81 -0.11 -4.12
CA ILE A 209 -15.70 -0.95 -3.30
C ILE A 209 -15.13 -1.12 -1.88
N MET A 210 -13.84 -1.39 -1.76
CA MET A 210 -13.17 -1.46 -0.46
C MET A 210 -13.24 -0.12 0.29
N GLY A 211 -13.03 1.01 -0.40
CA GLY A 211 -13.16 2.34 0.19
C GLY A 211 -14.57 2.59 0.74
N ILE A 212 -15.61 2.22 -0.02
CA ILE A 212 -17.00 2.30 0.42
C ILE A 212 -17.23 1.42 1.67
N TYR A 213 -16.72 0.19 1.67
CA TYR A 213 -16.82 -0.71 2.82
C TYR A 213 -16.18 -0.12 4.08
N PHE A 214 -14.96 0.44 3.97
CA PHE A 214 -14.28 1.08 5.10
C PHE A 214 -15.04 2.32 5.60
N LEU A 215 -15.59 3.10 4.69
CA LEU A 215 -16.42 4.26 5.03
C LEU A 215 -17.65 3.85 5.82
N PHE A 216 -18.42 2.88 5.33
CA PHE A 216 -19.61 2.38 6.02
C PHE A 216 -19.27 1.78 7.38
N ARG A 217 -18.20 1.01 7.48
CA ARG A 217 -17.75 0.42 8.74
C ARG A 217 -17.36 1.50 9.76
N GLY A 218 -16.60 2.51 9.31
CA GLY A 218 -16.21 3.64 10.17
C GLY A 218 -17.42 4.41 10.70
N ILE A 219 -18.40 4.72 9.84
CA ILE A 219 -19.63 5.43 10.23
C ILE A 219 -20.51 4.59 11.16
N LYS A 220 -20.71 3.29 10.89
CA LYS A 220 -21.56 2.41 11.69
C LYS A 220 -21.03 2.25 13.11
N ILE A 221 -19.73 2.18 13.30
CA ILE A 221 -19.13 2.11 14.64
C ILE A 221 -19.30 3.44 15.38
N TYR A 222 -19.23 4.57 14.65
CA TYR A 222 -19.46 5.89 15.23
C TYR A 222 -20.93 6.11 15.67
N ALA A 223 -21.87 5.55 14.91
CA ALA A 223 -23.31 5.66 15.23
C ALA A 223 -23.75 4.75 16.40
N ASN A 224 -22.94 3.76 16.77
CA ASN A 224 -23.23 2.83 17.87
C ASN A 224 -22.43 3.13 19.16
N MET A 225 -21.68 4.24 19.20
CA MET A 225 -21.06 4.80 20.40
C MET A 225 -21.94 5.86 21.07
#